data_5840f02d67d0fdbd07e81bca65bd6e52
#
_entry.id   5840f02d67d0fdbd07e81bca65bd6e52
#
_cell.length_a   1.000
_cell.length_b   1.000
_cell.length_c   1.000
_cell.angle_alpha   90.00
_cell.angle_beta   90.00
_cell.angle_gamma   90.00
#
_symmetry.space_group_name_H-M   'P 1'
#
loop_
_entity.id
_entity.type
_entity.pdbx_description
1 polymer ?
#
loop_
_entity_poly.entity_id
_entity_poly.type
_entity_poly.pdbx_seq_one_letter_code
_entity_poly.pdbx_strand_id
1 'polypeptide(L)'
;MPQVVVEQNYGEAKRAIVKGLVAFNRAAVGKHAWKQIAVTVRDEGRIVGGALGALWIEWLFIELLWLGEAFRGRDIGTELMGKLEEEARRRGAKHAYVDTFGFQAPGFYEKLGFREFGRLDPYFETHARIWLTKPL
;
A
#
# COMPACT_ATOMS: atom_id res chain seq x y z
N MET A 1 37.25 -5.51 -13.75
CA MET A 1 36.62 -4.20 -14.08
C MET A 1 35.14 -4.28 -13.91
N PRO A 2 34.53 -3.31 -13.19
CA PRO A 2 33.08 -3.29 -13.08
C PRO A 2 32.41 -3.13 -14.45
N GLN A 3 31.30 -3.83 -14.63
CA GLN A 3 30.50 -3.73 -15.85
C GLN A 3 29.05 -3.47 -15.47
N VAL A 4 28.40 -2.63 -16.26
CA VAL A 4 26.96 -2.35 -16.10
C VAL A 4 26.24 -3.07 -17.22
N VAL A 5 25.37 -3.99 -16.85
CA VAL A 5 24.69 -4.86 -17.83
C VAL A 5 23.19 -4.91 -17.57
N VAL A 6 22.44 -5.20 -18.64
CA VAL A 6 21.00 -5.50 -18.52
C VAL A 6 20.88 -7.01 -18.28
N GLU A 7 20.31 -7.36 -17.12
CA GLU A 7 20.21 -8.75 -16.70
C GLU A 7 19.03 -9.47 -17.33
N GLN A 8 19.21 -10.75 -17.63
CA GLN A 8 18.13 -11.60 -18.12
C GLN A 8 17.35 -12.25 -16.97
N ASN A 9 18.02 -12.51 -15.84
CA ASN A 9 17.37 -13.14 -14.69
C ASN A 9 17.00 -12.09 -13.65
N TYR A 10 15.75 -11.61 -13.74
CA TYR A 10 15.22 -10.60 -12.83
C TYR A 10 15.26 -11.05 -11.37
N GLY A 11 14.89 -12.30 -11.10
CA GLY A 11 14.82 -12.81 -9.73
C GLY A 11 16.18 -12.87 -9.03
N GLU A 12 17.21 -13.30 -9.75
CA GLU A 12 18.57 -13.33 -9.22
C GLU A 12 19.07 -11.90 -8.95
N ALA A 13 18.88 -11.03 -9.92
CA ALA A 13 19.26 -9.62 -9.78
C ALA A 13 18.55 -8.96 -8.59
N LYS A 14 17.24 -9.18 -8.48
CA LYS A 14 16.44 -8.65 -7.38
C LYS A 14 16.97 -9.09 -6.02
N ARG A 15 17.26 -10.38 -5.86
CA ARG A 15 17.77 -10.90 -4.57
C ARG A 15 19.07 -10.21 -4.18
N ALA A 16 19.99 -10.06 -5.11
CA ALA A 16 21.28 -9.41 -4.86
C ALA A 16 21.12 -7.94 -4.52
N ILE A 17 20.29 -7.22 -5.28
CA ILE A 17 20.04 -5.80 -5.09
C ILE A 17 19.36 -5.55 -3.76
N VAL A 18 18.30 -6.32 -3.43
CA VAL A 18 17.58 -6.20 -2.16
C VAL A 18 18.50 -6.47 -0.98
N LYS A 19 19.32 -7.52 -1.06
CA LYS A 19 20.27 -7.84 0.01
C LYS A 19 21.21 -6.67 0.28
N GLY A 20 21.75 -6.07 -0.77
CA GLY A 20 22.64 -4.92 -0.66
C GLY A 20 21.96 -3.70 -0.07
N LEU A 21 20.75 -3.41 -0.53
CA LEU A 21 19.98 -2.27 -0.05
C LEU A 21 19.57 -2.44 1.42
N VAL A 22 19.13 -3.64 1.81
CA VAL A 22 18.75 -3.93 3.20
C VAL A 22 19.97 -3.72 4.12
N ALA A 23 21.15 -4.19 3.72
CA ALA A 23 22.37 -4.00 4.51
C ALA A 23 22.71 -2.51 4.64
N PHE A 24 22.59 -1.75 3.55
CA PHE A 24 22.82 -0.31 3.56
C PHE A 24 21.84 0.41 4.49
N ASN A 25 20.56 0.11 4.37
CA ASN A 25 19.51 0.73 5.19
C ASN A 25 19.70 0.41 6.68
N ARG A 26 20.05 -0.83 6.98
CA ARG A 26 20.29 -1.26 8.37
C ARG A 26 21.45 -0.49 9.00
N ALA A 27 22.51 -0.26 8.23
CA ALA A 27 23.65 0.52 8.71
C ALA A 27 23.28 1.98 8.94
N ALA A 28 22.38 2.52 8.12
CA ALA A 28 21.99 3.93 8.20
C ALA A 28 20.97 4.22 9.30
N VAL A 29 19.93 3.40 9.42
CA VAL A 29 18.77 3.69 10.31
C VAL A 29 18.43 2.56 11.29
N GLY A 30 19.25 1.52 11.34
CA GLY A 30 19.00 0.38 12.22
C GLY A 30 18.09 -0.65 11.58
N LYS A 31 17.71 -1.65 12.38
CA LYS A 31 16.90 -2.76 11.89
C LYS A 31 15.42 -2.42 11.96
N HIS A 32 14.80 -2.29 10.79
CA HIS A 32 13.36 -2.08 10.68
C HIS A 32 12.79 -3.05 9.67
N ALA A 33 12.03 -4.02 10.16
CA ALA A 33 11.38 -5.00 9.29
C ALA A 33 10.07 -4.44 8.73
N TRP A 34 9.77 -4.77 7.49
CA TRP A 34 8.44 -4.56 6.93
C TRP A 34 7.46 -5.50 7.62
N LYS A 35 6.31 -4.97 8.00
CA LYS A 35 5.24 -5.76 8.61
C LYS A 35 4.04 -5.73 7.68
N GLN A 36 3.51 -6.89 7.37
CA GLN A 36 2.35 -7.01 6.48
C GLN A 36 1.08 -7.14 7.31
N ILE A 37 0.03 -6.48 6.86
CA ILE A 37 -1.27 -6.50 7.51
C ILE A 37 -2.31 -6.84 6.45
N ALA A 38 -3.17 -7.79 6.75
CA ALA A 38 -4.31 -8.14 5.90
C ALA A 38 -5.59 -8.05 6.71
N VAL A 39 -6.57 -7.36 6.16
CA VAL A 39 -7.93 -7.31 6.71
C VAL A 39 -8.86 -7.81 5.63
N THR A 40 -9.70 -8.77 5.93
CA THR A 40 -10.58 -9.40 4.93
C THR A 40 -12.03 -9.30 5.31
N VAL A 41 -12.88 -9.37 4.30
CA VAL A 41 -14.32 -9.59 4.45
C VAL A 41 -14.58 -11.03 4.09
N ARG A 42 -15.17 -11.78 5.01
CA ARG A 42 -15.56 -13.16 4.74
C ARG A 42 -17.08 -13.28 4.72
N ASP A 43 -17.57 -14.02 3.75
CA ASP A 43 -18.96 -14.37 3.62
C ASP A 43 -19.06 -15.88 3.44
N GLU A 44 -19.75 -16.56 4.32
CA GLU A 44 -19.80 -18.02 4.35
C GLU A 44 -18.41 -18.67 4.28
N GLY A 45 -17.45 -18.10 5.02
CA GLY A 45 -16.09 -18.60 5.12
C GLY A 45 -15.18 -18.23 3.96
N ARG A 46 -15.69 -17.62 2.89
CA ARG A 46 -14.89 -17.23 1.72
C ARG A 46 -14.51 -15.76 1.79
N ILE A 47 -13.33 -15.46 1.31
CA ILE A 47 -12.86 -14.06 1.22
C ILE A 47 -13.53 -13.42 0.02
N VAL A 48 -14.32 -12.38 0.27
CA VAL A 48 -15.07 -11.64 -0.75
C VAL A 48 -14.59 -10.20 -0.90
N GLY A 49 -13.57 -9.82 -0.16
CA GLY A 49 -12.93 -8.52 -0.22
C GLY A 49 -11.86 -8.39 0.83
N GLY A 50 -11.14 -7.30 0.80
CA GLY A 50 -10.11 -7.05 1.79
C GLY A 50 -9.17 -5.92 1.43
N ALA A 51 -8.30 -5.62 2.36
CA ALA A 51 -7.25 -4.63 2.20
C ALA A 51 -5.92 -5.23 2.66
N LEU A 52 -4.87 -4.92 1.91
CA LEU A 52 -3.50 -5.29 2.26
C LEU A 52 -2.70 -4.02 2.55
N GLY A 53 -1.97 -4.04 3.64
CA GLY A 53 -1.09 -2.96 4.01
C GLY A 53 0.31 -3.44 4.33
N ALA A 54 1.27 -2.55 4.17
CA ALA A 54 2.64 -2.77 4.56
C ALA A 54 3.05 -1.64 5.49
N LEU A 55 3.55 -1.99 6.66
CA LEU A 55 4.01 -1.02 7.65
C LEU A 55 5.53 -1.06 7.69
N TRP A 56 6.16 0.09 7.46
CA TRP A 56 7.59 0.24 7.63
C TRP A 56 7.88 1.51 8.43
N ILE A 57 8.60 1.32 9.52
CA ILE A 57 8.87 2.39 10.50
C ILE A 57 7.53 2.94 11.03
N GLU A 58 7.11 4.12 10.64
CA GLU A 58 5.89 4.75 11.15
C GLU A 58 4.82 4.95 10.07
N TRP A 59 5.03 4.40 8.88
CA TRP A 59 4.17 4.61 7.74
C TRP A 59 3.47 3.34 7.30
N LEU A 60 2.14 3.42 7.17
CA LEU A 60 1.33 2.39 6.56
C LEU A 60 1.17 2.72 5.08
N PHE A 61 1.60 1.80 4.22
CA PHE A 61 1.27 1.84 2.81
C PHE A 61 0.08 0.92 2.55
N ILE A 62 -0.98 1.47 1.97
CA ILE A 62 -2.13 0.67 1.58
C ILE A 62 -1.84 0.15 0.18
N GLU A 63 -1.50 -1.14 0.10
CA GLU A 63 -1.07 -1.76 -1.14
C GLU A 63 -2.24 -2.07 -2.06
N LEU A 64 -3.28 -2.69 -1.51
CA LEU A 64 -4.43 -3.14 -2.28
C LEU A 64 -5.70 -2.99 -1.46
N LEU A 65 -6.78 -2.64 -2.13
CA LEU A 65 -8.13 -2.63 -1.57
C LEU A 65 -9.08 -3.14 -2.64
N TRP A 66 -9.81 -4.18 -2.32
CA TRP A 66 -10.79 -4.74 -3.22
C TRP A 66 -12.01 -5.26 -2.46
N LEU A 67 -13.18 -5.07 -3.05
CA LEU A 67 -14.42 -5.57 -2.49
C LEU A 67 -15.27 -6.13 -3.62
N GLY A 68 -15.80 -7.33 -3.46
CA GLY A 68 -16.68 -7.96 -4.43
C GLY A 68 -17.88 -7.09 -4.72
N GLU A 69 -18.37 -7.09 -5.96
CA GLU A 69 -19.44 -6.21 -6.42
C GLU A 69 -20.70 -6.29 -5.55
N ALA A 70 -21.08 -7.51 -5.15
CA ALA A 70 -22.28 -7.74 -4.32
C ALA A 70 -22.20 -7.10 -2.93
N PHE A 71 -21.01 -6.72 -2.48
CA PHE A 71 -20.78 -6.19 -1.13
C PHE A 71 -20.49 -4.69 -1.12
N ARG A 72 -20.51 -4.05 -2.29
CA ARG A 72 -20.27 -2.61 -2.42
C ARG A 72 -21.49 -1.80 -2.01
N GLY A 73 -21.27 -0.53 -1.63
CA GLY A 73 -22.35 0.38 -1.26
C GLY A 73 -22.97 0.11 0.11
N ARG A 74 -22.31 -0.65 0.97
CA ARG A 74 -22.79 -1.02 2.31
C ARG A 74 -21.81 -0.62 3.42
N ASP A 75 -20.97 0.36 3.16
CA ASP A 75 -19.94 0.86 4.10
C ASP A 75 -18.91 -0.18 4.55
N ILE A 76 -18.85 -1.33 3.90
CA ILE A 76 -17.89 -2.38 4.23
C ILE A 76 -16.45 -1.90 3.94
N GLY A 77 -16.24 -1.15 2.85
CA GLY A 77 -14.94 -0.59 2.53
C GLY A 77 -14.43 0.35 3.62
N THR A 78 -15.31 1.16 4.19
CA THR A 78 -14.99 2.05 5.30
C THR A 78 -14.61 1.25 6.54
N GLU A 79 -15.32 0.19 6.83
CA GLU A 79 -15.02 -0.71 7.95
C GLU A 79 -13.67 -1.41 7.75
N LEU A 80 -13.39 -1.89 6.53
CA LEU A 80 -12.10 -2.49 6.18
C LEU A 80 -10.94 -1.53 6.47
N MET A 81 -11.06 -0.31 5.99
CA MET A 81 -10.03 0.71 6.18
C MET A 81 -9.88 1.07 7.65
N GLY A 82 -10.98 1.18 8.37
CA GLY A 82 -10.94 1.45 9.81
C GLY A 82 -10.16 0.38 10.58
N LYS A 83 -10.40 -0.88 10.27
CA LYS A 83 -9.69 -1.99 10.91
C LYS A 83 -8.22 -2.03 10.51
N LEU A 84 -7.91 -1.74 9.26
CA LEU A 84 -6.53 -1.69 8.79
C LEU A 84 -5.75 -0.58 9.51
N GLU A 85 -6.32 0.61 9.60
CA GLU A 85 -5.71 1.75 10.29
C GLU A 85 -5.55 1.48 11.78
N GLU A 86 -6.56 0.89 12.42
CA GLU A 86 -6.49 0.54 13.84
C GLU A 86 -5.36 -0.45 14.12
N GLU A 87 -5.25 -1.50 13.32
CA GLU A 87 -4.18 -2.48 13.47
C GLU A 87 -2.81 -1.87 13.21
N ALA A 88 -2.72 -0.99 12.23
CA ALA A 88 -1.48 -0.29 11.93
C ALA A 88 -1.06 0.61 13.10
N ARG A 89 -2.00 1.35 13.70
CA ARG A 89 -1.73 2.18 14.89
C ARG A 89 -1.23 1.32 16.04
N ARG A 90 -1.85 0.18 16.26
CA ARG A 90 -1.45 -0.76 17.32
C ARG A 90 -0.01 -1.22 17.15
N ARG A 91 0.46 -1.27 15.90
CA ARG A 91 1.84 -1.67 15.56
C ARG A 91 2.79 -0.48 15.41
N GLY A 92 2.35 0.73 15.72
CA GLY A 92 3.21 1.91 15.74
C GLY A 92 3.11 2.84 14.55
N ALA A 93 2.16 2.63 13.64
CA ALA A 93 1.97 3.53 12.51
C ALA A 93 1.45 4.90 12.98
N LYS A 94 1.98 5.96 12.38
CA LYS A 94 1.56 7.34 12.65
C LYS A 94 1.01 8.04 11.42
N HIS A 95 1.23 7.45 10.24
CA HIS A 95 0.83 8.02 8.96
C HIS A 95 0.46 6.91 8.00
N ALA A 96 -0.35 7.25 7.01
CA ALA A 96 -0.70 6.32 5.93
C ALA A 96 -0.61 7.01 4.59
N TYR A 97 -0.33 6.26 3.55
CA TYR A 97 -0.43 6.73 2.17
C TYR A 97 -0.94 5.63 1.27
N VAL A 98 -1.52 6.04 0.16
CA VAL A 98 -2.09 5.17 -0.85
C VAL A 98 -1.92 5.83 -2.21
N ASP A 99 -1.83 5.03 -3.26
CA ASP A 99 -1.97 5.53 -4.61
C ASP A 99 -3.14 4.84 -5.30
N THR A 100 -3.84 5.58 -6.14
CA THR A 100 -5.02 5.10 -6.84
C THR A 100 -5.13 5.80 -8.18
N PHE A 101 -5.82 5.17 -9.13
CA PHE A 101 -6.10 5.79 -10.42
C PHE A 101 -7.41 6.56 -10.37
N GLY A 102 -7.52 7.60 -11.21
CA GLY A 102 -8.73 8.40 -11.28
C GLY A 102 -9.99 7.62 -11.62
N PHE A 103 -9.86 6.48 -12.33
CA PHE A 103 -11.00 5.62 -12.64
C PHE A 103 -11.36 4.66 -11.50
N GLN A 104 -10.54 4.55 -10.46
CA GLN A 104 -10.82 3.70 -9.30
C GLN A 104 -11.74 4.44 -8.32
N ALA A 105 -11.26 4.93 -7.21
CA ALA A 105 -12.14 5.61 -6.27
C ALA A 105 -11.39 6.61 -5.39
N PRO A 106 -10.80 7.69 -5.96
CA PRO A 106 -10.08 8.66 -5.14
C PRO A 106 -10.99 9.33 -4.11
N GLY A 107 -12.26 9.55 -4.43
CA GLY A 107 -13.24 10.13 -3.51
C GLY A 107 -13.50 9.29 -2.28
N PHE A 108 -13.38 7.97 -2.38
CA PHE A 108 -13.50 7.08 -1.24
C PHE A 108 -12.43 7.39 -0.18
N TYR A 109 -11.19 7.54 -0.62
CA TYR A 109 -10.09 7.86 0.30
C TYR A 109 -10.23 9.26 0.88
N GLU A 110 -10.67 10.22 0.10
CA GLU A 110 -10.88 11.59 0.57
C GLU A 110 -11.92 11.64 1.69
N LYS A 111 -12.99 10.86 1.58
CA LYS A 111 -14.01 10.77 2.63
C LYS A 111 -13.47 10.17 3.92
N LEU A 112 -12.41 9.37 3.84
CA LEU A 112 -11.74 8.79 5.00
C LEU A 112 -10.67 9.70 5.61
N GLY A 113 -10.52 10.92 5.07
CA GLY A 113 -9.57 11.88 5.57
C GLY A 113 -8.24 11.94 4.85
N PHE A 114 -8.08 11.14 3.79
CA PHE A 114 -6.90 11.23 2.95
C PHE A 114 -6.97 12.47 2.08
N ARG A 115 -5.82 13.08 1.83
CA ARG A 115 -5.73 14.21 0.90
C ARG A 115 -4.64 13.98 -0.12
N GLU A 116 -4.88 14.44 -1.32
CA GLU A 116 -3.94 14.32 -2.41
C GLU A 116 -2.68 15.15 -2.14
N PHE A 117 -1.52 14.55 -2.41
CA PHE A 117 -0.25 15.28 -2.33
C PHE A 117 0.58 15.18 -3.61
N GLY A 118 0.15 14.41 -4.58
CA GLY A 118 0.85 14.31 -5.86
C GLY A 118 0.06 13.52 -6.87
N ARG A 119 0.36 13.76 -8.15
CA ARG A 119 -0.28 13.01 -9.24
C ARG A 119 0.59 12.97 -10.48
N LEU A 120 0.38 11.93 -11.27
CA LEU A 120 0.88 11.82 -12.64
C LEU A 120 -0.34 11.91 -13.57
N ASP A 121 -0.39 12.95 -14.37
CA ASP A 121 -1.57 13.24 -15.18
C ASP A 121 -1.18 13.71 -16.59
N PRO A 122 -1.47 12.91 -17.66
CA PRO A 122 -2.06 11.58 -17.58
C PRO A 122 -1.02 10.51 -17.24
N TYR A 123 -1.47 9.42 -16.62
CA TYR A 123 -0.65 8.23 -16.41
C TYR A 123 -0.95 7.18 -17.48
N PHE A 124 -2.23 7.01 -17.79
CA PHE A 124 -2.72 6.09 -18.80
C PHE A 124 -3.95 6.71 -19.46
N GLU A 125 -3.89 6.92 -20.78
CA GLU A 125 -4.95 7.61 -21.54
C GLU A 125 -5.27 8.95 -20.88
N THR A 126 -6.52 9.14 -20.42
CA THR A 126 -6.96 10.35 -19.73
C THR A 126 -6.97 10.19 -18.21
N HIS A 127 -6.46 9.06 -17.71
CA HIS A 127 -6.50 8.71 -16.30
C HIS A 127 -5.24 9.15 -15.57
N ALA A 128 -5.41 9.85 -14.47
CA ALA A 128 -4.32 10.22 -13.57
C ALA A 128 -4.04 9.08 -12.60
N ARG A 129 -2.82 9.01 -12.11
CA ARG A 129 -2.48 8.24 -10.94
C ARG A 129 -2.21 9.21 -9.80
N ILE A 130 -2.86 9.01 -8.66
CA ILE A 130 -2.98 9.98 -7.58
C ILE A 130 -2.44 9.37 -6.30
N TRP A 131 -1.60 10.13 -5.58
CA TRP A 131 -1.10 9.75 -4.26
C TRP A 131 -1.76 10.58 -3.19
N LEU A 132 -2.24 9.90 -2.14
CA LEU A 132 -2.94 10.54 -1.04
C LEU A 132 -2.31 10.11 0.28
N THR A 133 -2.40 10.97 1.29
CA THR A 133 -1.84 10.72 2.60
C THR A 133 -2.80 11.14 3.70
N LYS A 134 -2.59 10.56 4.88
CA LYS A 134 -3.42 10.81 6.05
C LYS A 134 -2.62 10.59 7.32
N PRO A 135 -2.70 11.48 8.32
CA PRO A 135 -2.15 11.17 9.64
C PRO A 135 -3.03 10.12 10.32
N LEU A 136 -2.40 9.23 11.06
CA LEU A 136 -3.12 8.22 11.85
C LEU A 136 -3.12 8.55 13.38
#